data_37f83c01b316ecd3fcd916272601c8e9
#
_entry.id   37f83c01b316ecd3fcd916272601c8e9
#
_cell.length_a   1.000
_cell.length_b   1.000
_cell.length_c   1.000
_cell.angle_alpha   90.00
_cell.angle_beta   90.00
_cell.angle_gamma   90.00
#
_symmetry.space_group_name_H-M   'P 1'
#
loop_
_entity.id
_entity.type
_entity.pdbx_description
1 polymer ?
#
loop_
_entity_poly.entity_id
_entity_poly.type
_entity_poly.pdbx_seq_one_letter_code
_entity_poly.pdbx_strand_id
1 'polypeptide(L)'
;RDVVVAKDIAPESETRIVDLSHNTWADINSYPKKPEERAFTVADDEKVLDIGPFSASYIAGAMKMAHTVIWNGTCGVTETKGLAGAQDPFAHGTKVIVEAMVGEHEQLDHPFVVVGGGDTVSFVESQEGLRERLGHVSTGGGASLDLMAGKELPGVVVLEDNV
;
A
#
# COMPACT_ATOMS: atom_id res chain seq x y z
N ARG A 1 8.85 -7.90 -9.10
CA ARG A 1 7.38 -7.87 -9.03
C ARG A 1 6.93 -9.12 -8.33
N ASP A 2 6.75 -9.01 -7.06
CA ASP A 2 6.46 -10.11 -6.17
C ASP A 2 5.21 -9.83 -5.36
N VAL A 3 4.58 -10.90 -4.92
CA VAL A 3 3.38 -10.87 -4.09
C VAL A 3 3.53 -11.83 -2.92
N VAL A 4 2.81 -11.56 -1.85
CA VAL A 4 2.63 -12.46 -0.72
C VAL A 4 1.36 -13.24 -0.93
N VAL A 5 1.45 -14.55 -0.84
CA VAL A 5 0.31 -15.46 -0.98
C VAL A 5 0.15 -16.32 0.25
N ALA A 6 -1.09 -16.68 0.55
CA ALA A 6 -1.46 -17.68 1.52
C ALA A 6 -2.78 -18.37 1.11
N LYS A 7 -3.08 -19.50 1.71
CA LYS A 7 -4.37 -20.21 1.45
C LYS A 7 -5.55 -19.51 2.10
N ASP A 8 -5.32 -18.83 3.21
CA ASP A 8 -6.34 -18.13 3.97
C ASP A 8 -5.84 -16.77 4.47
N ILE A 9 -6.78 -15.91 4.89
CA ILE A 9 -6.52 -14.59 5.47
C ILE A 9 -6.33 -14.63 7.00
N ALA A 10 -6.30 -15.82 7.60
CA ALA A 10 -6.11 -15.96 9.03
C ALA A 10 -4.72 -15.48 9.48
N PRO A 11 -4.58 -14.92 10.70
CA PRO A 11 -3.30 -14.38 11.21
C PRO A 11 -2.17 -15.41 11.27
N GLU A 12 -2.52 -16.69 11.46
CA GLU A 12 -1.60 -17.83 11.54
C GLU A 12 -1.31 -18.49 10.19
N SER A 13 -1.88 -17.98 9.10
CA SER A 13 -1.68 -18.58 7.77
C SER A 13 -0.21 -18.56 7.37
N GLU A 14 0.27 -19.70 6.89
CA GLU A 14 1.60 -19.79 6.30
C GLU A 14 1.65 -18.98 5.01
N THR A 15 2.59 -18.05 4.96
CA THR A 15 2.79 -17.15 3.83
C THR A 15 4.00 -17.55 3.01
N ARG A 16 3.96 -17.33 1.70
CA ARG A 16 5.12 -17.41 0.83
C ARG A 16 5.16 -16.25 -0.17
N ILE A 17 6.33 -15.98 -0.70
CA ILE A 17 6.54 -14.94 -1.72
C ILE A 17 6.56 -15.60 -3.09
N VAL A 18 5.78 -15.06 -4.02
CA VAL A 18 5.74 -15.46 -5.42
C VAL A 18 6.32 -14.33 -6.27
N ASP A 19 7.37 -14.64 -7.03
CA ASP A 19 7.93 -13.72 -8.02
C ASP A 19 7.22 -13.90 -9.36
N LEU A 20 6.43 -12.93 -9.74
CA LEU A 20 5.67 -12.92 -11.01
C LEU A 20 6.49 -12.40 -12.20
N SER A 21 7.71 -11.95 -11.97
CA SER A 21 8.54 -11.31 -13.01
C SER A 21 9.38 -12.34 -13.70
N HIS A 22 9.28 -13.37 -14.13
CA HIS A 22 10.19 -14.28 -14.87
C HIS A 22 11.59 -13.69 -15.20
N ASN A 23 11.93 -12.55 -14.64
CA ASN A 23 13.13 -11.80 -14.91
C ASN A 23 14.15 -12.01 -13.81
N THR A 24 15.30 -12.55 -14.17
CA THR A 24 16.47 -12.87 -13.33
C THR A 24 17.16 -11.65 -12.69
N TRP A 25 16.60 -10.45 -12.81
CA TRP A 25 17.16 -9.19 -12.29
C TRP A 25 16.64 -8.82 -10.89
N ALA A 26 15.86 -9.68 -10.25
CA ALA A 26 15.54 -9.49 -8.84
C ALA A 26 16.84 -9.52 -8.04
N ASP A 27 17.06 -8.50 -7.24
CA ASP A 27 18.26 -8.35 -6.43
C ASP A 27 18.47 -9.61 -5.60
N ILE A 28 19.53 -10.33 -5.93
CA ILE A 28 19.94 -11.61 -5.37
C ILE A 28 20.05 -11.57 -3.83
N ASN A 29 20.13 -10.40 -3.23
CA ASN A 29 20.30 -10.23 -1.79
C ASN A 29 18.99 -10.21 -1.00
N SER A 30 17.85 -9.98 -1.65
CA SER A 30 16.53 -9.84 -1.01
C SER A 30 15.61 -11.05 -1.19
N TYR A 31 16.00 -12.04 -1.99
CA TYR A 31 15.20 -13.21 -2.33
C TYR A 31 15.80 -14.52 -1.80
N PRO A 32 14.99 -15.57 -1.69
CA PRO A 32 15.49 -16.91 -1.42
C PRO A 32 16.65 -17.24 -2.33
N LYS A 33 17.77 -17.63 -1.75
CA LYS A 33 19.04 -17.79 -2.47
C LYS A 33 19.06 -18.99 -3.42
N LYS A 34 18.09 -19.89 -3.27
CA LYS A 34 18.02 -21.11 -4.08
C LYS A 34 16.89 -21.01 -5.10
N PRO A 35 17.16 -21.35 -6.38
CA PRO A 35 16.14 -21.32 -7.44
C PRO A 35 14.90 -22.17 -7.12
N GLU A 36 15.07 -23.29 -6.43
CA GLU A 36 13.99 -24.18 -6.01
C GLU A 36 13.08 -23.58 -4.93
N GLU A 37 13.52 -22.54 -4.24
CA GLU A 37 12.74 -21.80 -3.24
C GLU A 37 11.91 -20.68 -3.88
N ARG A 38 12.10 -20.40 -5.17
CA ARG A 38 11.35 -19.39 -5.90
C ARG A 38 10.10 -20.01 -6.50
N ALA A 39 8.97 -19.62 -5.98
CA ALA A 39 7.71 -19.94 -6.62
C ALA A 39 7.38 -18.87 -7.66
N PHE A 40 7.13 -19.29 -8.89
CA PHE A 40 6.78 -18.39 -10.00
C PHE A 40 5.27 -18.38 -10.30
N THR A 41 4.52 -19.19 -9.60
CA THR A 41 3.08 -19.35 -9.81
C THR A 41 2.34 -19.31 -8.48
N VAL A 42 1.18 -18.68 -8.48
CA VAL A 42 0.19 -18.79 -7.41
C VAL A 42 -0.55 -20.10 -7.62
N ALA A 43 -0.68 -20.92 -6.60
CA ALA A 43 -1.43 -22.16 -6.68
C ALA A 43 -2.94 -21.90 -6.68
N ASP A 44 -3.73 -22.86 -7.21
CA ASP A 44 -5.18 -22.70 -7.37
C ASP A 44 -5.92 -22.47 -6.03
N ASP A 45 -5.33 -22.97 -4.92
CA ASP A 45 -5.87 -22.84 -3.57
C ASP A 45 -5.25 -21.66 -2.78
N GLU A 46 -4.45 -20.81 -3.43
CA GLU A 46 -3.83 -19.64 -2.80
C GLU A 46 -4.46 -18.34 -3.26
N LYS A 47 -4.40 -17.34 -2.39
CA LYS A 47 -4.84 -15.96 -2.62
C LYS A 47 -3.65 -15.02 -2.56
N VAL A 48 -3.63 -14.00 -3.42
CA VAL A 48 -2.70 -12.89 -3.32
C VAL A 48 -3.23 -11.94 -2.25
N LEU A 49 -2.48 -11.75 -1.18
CA LEU A 49 -2.94 -11.03 0.01
C LEU A 49 -2.12 -9.78 0.34
N ASP A 50 -0.93 -9.62 -0.24
CA ASP A 50 -0.13 -8.38 -0.17
C ASP A 50 0.86 -8.33 -1.34
N ILE A 51 1.46 -7.15 -1.56
CA ILE A 51 2.64 -7.03 -2.42
C ILE A 51 3.85 -7.58 -1.68
N GLY A 52 4.79 -8.14 -2.43
CA GLY A 52 6.03 -8.65 -1.84
C GLY A 52 7.03 -7.54 -1.50
N PRO A 53 8.09 -7.88 -0.75
CA PRO A 53 9.05 -6.91 -0.24
C PRO A 53 9.83 -6.17 -1.35
N PHE A 54 10.12 -6.81 -2.47
CA PHE A 54 10.76 -6.14 -3.60
C PHE A 54 9.83 -5.10 -4.24
N SER A 55 8.57 -5.47 -4.49
CA SER A 55 7.57 -4.55 -5.04
C SER A 55 7.33 -3.37 -4.10
N ALA A 56 7.22 -3.61 -2.81
CA ALA A 56 7.07 -2.58 -1.80
C ALA A 56 8.26 -1.61 -1.79
N SER A 57 9.49 -2.12 -1.79
CA SER A 57 10.71 -1.31 -1.82
C SER A 57 10.84 -0.49 -3.11
N TYR A 58 10.45 -1.05 -4.24
CA TYR A 58 10.47 -0.34 -5.52
C TYR A 58 9.50 0.84 -5.53
N ILE A 59 8.27 0.63 -5.05
CA ILE A 59 7.26 1.69 -4.93
C ILE A 59 7.71 2.75 -3.93
N ALA A 60 8.23 2.34 -2.77
CA ALA A 60 8.76 3.23 -1.75
C ALA A 60 9.89 4.13 -2.29
N GLY A 61 10.78 3.58 -3.13
CA GLY A 61 11.82 4.35 -3.81
C GLY A 61 11.25 5.42 -4.75
N ALA A 62 10.21 5.10 -5.50
CA ALA A 62 9.53 6.09 -6.35
C ALA A 62 8.84 7.18 -5.54
N MET A 63 8.21 6.83 -4.42
CA MET A 63 7.55 7.80 -3.55
C MET A 63 8.51 8.80 -2.90
N LYS A 64 9.69 8.36 -2.49
CA LYS A 64 10.73 9.25 -1.95
C LYS A 64 11.21 10.31 -2.96
N MET A 65 11.03 10.06 -4.24
CA MET A 65 11.38 11.00 -5.32
C MET A 65 10.20 11.90 -5.76
N ALA A 66 9.01 11.65 -5.26
CA ALA A 66 7.83 12.40 -5.63
C ALA A 66 7.69 13.69 -4.80
N HIS A 67 7.19 14.77 -5.40
CA HIS A 67 6.78 15.98 -4.67
C HIS A 67 5.37 15.84 -4.08
N THR A 68 4.51 15.11 -4.77
CA THR A 68 3.12 14.87 -4.34
C THR A 68 2.78 13.40 -4.58
N VAL A 69 2.14 12.78 -3.61
CA VAL A 69 1.63 11.42 -3.70
C VAL A 69 0.12 11.44 -3.47
N ILE A 70 -0.60 10.76 -4.33
CA ILE A 70 -2.03 10.49 -4.15
C ILE A 70 -2.15 9.02 -3.79
N TRP A 71 -2.62 8.75 -2.58
CA TRP A 71 -2.75 7.40 -2.07
C TRP A 71 -4.21 7.00 -1.92
N ASN A 72 -4.63 6.00 -2.69
CA ASN A 72 -5.99 5.47 -2.65
C ASN A 72 -5.96 3.94 -2.75
N GLY A 73 -6.20 3.27 -1.65
CA GLY A 73 -6.17 1.82 -1.49
C GLY A 73 -4.92 1.31 -0.78
N THR A 74 -5.09 0.34 0.09
CA THR A 74 -4.01 -0.43 0.72
C THR A 74 -3.44 -1.45 -0.28
N CYS A 75 -2.21 -1.86 -0.08
CA CYS A 75 -1.55 -2.84 -0.97
C CYS A 75 -1.75 -4.29 -0.51
N GLY A 76 -2.38 -4.50 0.63
CA GLY A 76 -2.64 -5.81 1.18
C GLY A 76 -3.87 -5.82 2.08
N VAL A 77 -4.19 -6.97 2.65
CA VAL A 77 -5.34 -7.17 3.55
C VAL A 77 -4.96 -6.67 4.95
N THR A 78 -5.02 -5.35 5.13
CA THR A 78 -4.56 -4.67 6.37
C THR A 78 -5.48 -4.88 7.56
N GLU A 79 -6.68 -5.40 7.34
CA GLU A 79 -7.68 -5.72 8.37
C GLU A 79 -7.29 -6.95 9.20
N THR A 80 -6.50 -7.87 8.62
CA THR A 80 -6.02 -9.04 9.33
C THR A 80 -4.94 -8.63 10.31
N LYS A 81 -5.27 -8.64 11.60
CA LYS A 81 -4.33 -8.32 12.66
C LYS A 81 -3.52 -9.55 13.04
N GLY A 82 -2.22 -9.34 13.26
CA GLY A 82 -1.35 -10.39 13.80
C GLY A 82 -1.79 -10.86 15.18
N LEU A 83 -1.42 -12.08 15.53
CA LEU A 83 -1.57 -12.58 16.88
C LEU A 83 -0.79 -11.69 17.86
N ALA A 84 -1.14 -11.73 19.15
CA ALA A 84 -0.56 -10.87 20.18
C ALA A 84 0.98 -10.82 20.10
N GLY A 85 1.53 -9.66 19.80
CA GLY A 85 2.97 -9.42 19.62
C GLY A 85 3.55 -9.76 18.25
N ALA A 86 2.74 -10.26 17.31
CA ALA A 86 3.15 -10.49 15.92
C ALA A 86 2.77 -9.30 15.02
N GLN A 87 3.48 -9.16 13.91
CA GLN A 87 3.12 -8.19 12.86
C GLN A 87 1.87 -8.64 12.11
N ASP A 88 1.12 -7.67 11.57
CA ASP A 88 0.00 -7.96 10.68
C ASP A 88 0.51 -8.63 9.40
N PRO A 89 0.07 -9.85 9.08
CA PRO A 89 0.75 -10.70 8.10
C PRO A 89 0.66 -10.17 6.66
N PHE A 90 -0.37 -9.38 6.35
CA PHE A 90 -0.64 -8.89 5.00
C PHE A 90 -0.67 -7.36 4.91
N ALA A 91 0.01 -6.67 5.82
CA ALA A 91 0.11 -5.21 5.85
C ALA A 91 1.54 -4.69 5.61
N HIS A 92 2.49 -5.58 5.36
CA HIS A 92 3.91 -5.20 5.20
C HIS A 92 4.10 -4.24 4.03
N GLY A 93 3.52 -4.55 2.87
CA GLY A 93 3.63 -3.69 1.69
C GLY A 93 3.09 -2.29 1.94
N THR A 94 1.91 -2.18 2.56
CA THR A 94 1.32 -0.90 2.92
C THR A 94 2.18 -0.14 3.92
N LYS A 95 2.72 -0.80 4.96
CA LYS A 95 3.59 -0.15 5.97
C LYS A 95 4.87 0.42 5.36
N VAL A 96 5.55 -0.34 4.50
CA VAL A 96 6.78 0.11 3.80
C VAL A 96 6.49 1.35 2.94
N ILE A 97 5.37 1.38 2.24
CA ILE A 97 4.95 2.52 1.42
C ILE A 97 4.65 3.74 2.31
N VAL A 98 3.93 3.54 3.41
CA VAL A 98 3.61 4.61 4.36
C VAL A 98 4.88 5.21 4.95
N GLU A 99 5.82 4.40 5.40
CA GLU A 99 7.11 4.87 5.91
C GLU A 99 7.86 5.71 4.88
N ALA A 100 7.80 5.34 3.60
CA ALA A 100 8.41 6.12 2.54
C ALA A 100 7.70 7.47 2.27
N MET A 101 6.38 7.54 2.51
CA MET A 101 5.59 8.76 2.33
C MET A 101 5.76 9.76 3.46
N VAL A 102 5.88 9.28 4.70
CA VAL A 102 5.93 10.16 5.87
C VAL A 102 7.35 10.43 6.37
N GLY A 103 8.35 9.72 5.84
CA GLY A 103 9.75 9.82 6.26
C GLY A 103 10.00 9.22 7.65
N GLU A 104 11.26 8.95 7.97
CA GLU A 104 11.72 8.70 9.34
C GLU A 104 12.05 10.06 9.96
N HIS A 105 11.30 10.46 10.99
CA HIS A 105 11.57 11.64 11.82
C HIS A 105 11.91 12.95 11.08
N GLU A 106 10.96 13.86 10.98
CA GLU A 106 11.15 15.30 10.65
C GLU A 106 12.07 15.63 9.44
N GLN A 107 12.24 14.72 8.49
CA GLN A 107 12.94 15.04 7.26
C GLN A 107 12.10 16.06 6.48
N LEU A 108 12.73 17.19 6.17
CA LEU A 108 12.11 18.33 5.46
C LEU A 108 11.69 18.00 4.01
N ASP A 109 12.06 16.83 3.49
CA ASP A 109 11.89 16.43 2.08
C ASP A 109 10.99 15.18 1.93
N HIS A 110 9.84 15.15 2.57
CA HIS A 110 8.83 14.13 2.27
C HIS A 110 7.75 14.69 1.32
N PRO A 111 7.11 13.85 0.49
CA PRO A 111 6.09 14.31 -0.45
C PRO A 111 4.87 14.87 0.29
N PHE A 112 4.16 15.81 -0.35
CA PHE A 112 2.81 16.15 0.08
C PHE A 112 1.87 15.00 -0.26
N VAL A 113 1.26 14.37 0.75
CA VAL A 113 0.44 13.17 0.58
C VAL A 113 -1.03 13.52 0.69
N VAL A 114 -1.79 13.17 -0.35
CA VAL A 114 -3.25 13.21 -0.35
C VAL A 114 -3.77 11.79 -0.25
N VAL A 115 -4.51 11.51 0.81
CA VAL A 115 -5.11 10.20 1.06
C VAL A 115 -6.58 10.22 0.67
N GLY A 116 -7.03 9.22 -0.08
CA GLY A 116 -8.42 9.02 -0.45
C GLY A 116 -8.86 7.55 -0.31
N GLY A 117 -10.17 7.35 -0.21
CA GLY A 117 -10.77 6.01 -0.09
C GLY A 117 -10.99 5.57 1.36
N GLY A 118 -12.18 5.01 1.61
CA GLY A 118 -12.62 4.64 2.96
C GLY A 118 -11.68 3.68 3.68
N ASP A 119 -11.25 2.61 3.00
CA ASP A 119 -10.35 1.60 3.57
C ASP A 119 -8.98 2.20 3.90
N THR A 120 -8.47 3.07 3.01
CA THR A 120 -7.20 3.76 3.24
C THR A 120 -7.27 4.70 4.43
N VAL A 121 -8.36 5.48 4.54
CA VAL A 121 -8.60 6.36 5.68
C VAL A 121 -8.73 5.56 6.97
N SER A 122 -9.47 4.45 6.95
CA SER A 122 -9.59 3.55 8.11
C SER A 122 -8.23 2.99 8.55
N PHE A 123 -7.38 2.61 7.59
CA PHE A 123 -6.01 2.19 7.89
C PHE A 123 -5.22 3.32 8.55
N VAL A 124 -5.25 4.53 7.98
CA VAL A 124 -4.55 5.71 8.53
C VAL A 124 -5.00 6.00 9.95
N GLU A 125 -6.31 5.98 10.22
CA GLU A 125 -6.87 6.25 11.54
C GLU A 125 -6.57 5.15 12.57
N SER A 126 -6.28 3.93 12.10
CA SER A 126 -5.85 2.83 12.96
C SER A 126 -4.37 2.91 13.40
N GLN A 127 -3.58 3.78 12.77
CA GLN A 127 -2.17 3.98 13.07
C GLN A 127 -1.99 5.27 13.89
N GLU A 128 -1.52 5.14 15.12
CA GLU A 128 -1.32 6.28 16.02
C GLU A 128 -0.37 7.33 15.42
N GLY A 129 -0.79 8.59 15.37
CA GLY A 129 0.00 9.71 14.89
C GLY A 129 0.24 9.75 13.38
N LEU A 130 -0.29 8.81 12.60
CA LEU A 130 -0.05 8.80 11.16
C LEU A 130 -0.80 9.92 10.43
N ARG A 131 -2.04 10.21 10.84
CA ARG A 131 -2.88 11.24 10.21
C ARG A 131 -2.22 12.61 10.21
N GLU A 132 -1.58 12.97 11.31
CA GLU A 132 -0.92 14.27 11.50
C GLU A 132 0.33 14.46 10.65
N ARG A 133 0.90 13.35 10.15
CA ARG A 133 2.09 13.33 9.29
C ARG A 133 1.74 13.35 7.80
N LEU A 134 0.46 13.25 7.45
CA LEU A 134 -0.03 13.28 6.07
C LEU A 134 -0.52 14.68 5.71
N GLY A 135 -0.36 15.08 4.43
CA GLY A 135 -0.74 16.41 3.95
C GLY A 135 -2.24 16.64 3.95
N HIS A 136 -3.02 15.71 3.42
CA HIS A 136 -4.49 15.81 3.39
C HIS A 136 -5.13 14.42 3.41
N VAL A 137 -6.13 14.24 4.26
CA VAL A 137 -6.92 13.01 4.33
C VAL A 137 -8.35 13.31 3.92
N SER A 138 -8.74 12.82 2.73
CA SER A 138 -10.05 13.03 2.15
C SER A 138 -10.97 11.84 2.40
N THR A 139 -12.16 12.12 2.92
CA THR A 139 -13.23 11.12 3.03
C THR A 139 -14.02 10.96 1.70
N GLY A 140 -13.70 11.76 0.69
CA GLY A 140 -14.41 11.82 -0.59
C GLY A 140 -14.27 10.58 -1.48
N GLY A 141 -13.36 9.64 -1.17
CA GLY A 141 -13.20 8.37 -1.87
C GLY A 141 -13.12 8.51 -3.38
N GLY A 142 -14.05 7.85 -4.10
CA GLY A 142 -14.12 7.89 -5.56
C GLY A 142 -14.35 9.29 -6.14
N ALA A 143 -15.07 10.16 -5.44
CA ALA A 143 -15.28 11.55 -5.89
C ALA A 143 -13.97 12.34 -5.96
N SER A 144 -13.00 12.08 -5.07
CA SER A 144 -11.68 12.71 -5.16
C SER A 144 -10.93 12.29 -6.42
N LEU A 145 -11.03 11.00 -6.81
CA LEU A 145 -10.42 10.49 -8.05
C LEU A 145 -11.11 11.06 -9.29
N ASP A 146 -12.43 11.17 -9.28
CA ASP A 146 -13.19 11.75 -10.38
C ASP A 146 -12.88 13.24 -10.57
N LEU A 147 -12.74 14.00 -9.48
CA LEU A 147 -12.30 15.40 -9.53
C LEU A 147 -10.91 15.53 -10.14
N MET A 148 -9.96 14.68 -9.71
CA MET A 148 -8.59 14.69 -10.25
C MET A 148 -8.55 14.25 -11.72
N ALA A 149 -9.49 13.40 -12.15
CA ALA A 149 -9.66 13.04 -13.56
C ALA A 149 -10.35 14.14 -14.40
N GLY A 150 -10.67 15.30 -13.81
CA GLY A 150 -11.32 16.41 -14.48
C GLY A 150 -12.82 16.18 -14.73
N LYS A 151 -13.44 15.25 -14.05
CA LYS A 151 -14.88 15.00 -14.17
C LYS A 151 -15.67 15.98 -13.30
N GLU A 152 -16.83 16.38 -13.79
CA GLU A 152 -17.78 17.14 -12.99
C GLU A 152 -18.34 16.28 -11.86
N LEU A 153 -18.39 16.83 -10.65
CA LEU A 153 -18.99 16.18 -9.51
C LEU A 153 -20.45 16.64 -9.36
N PRO A 154 -21.44 15.75 -9.47
CA PRO A 154 -22.85 16.15 -9.40
C PRO A 154 -23.22 16.93 -8.15
N GLY A 155 -22.62 16.58 -7.00
CA GLY A 155 -22.83 17.27 -5.74
C GLY A 155 -22.23 18.68 -5.68
N VAL A 156 -21.26 18.99 -6.54
CA VAL A 156 -20.65 20.33 -6.66
C VAL A 156 -21.38 21.17 -7.70
N VAL A 157 -21.75 20.55 -8.83
CA VAL A 157 -22.44 21.23 -9.95
C VAL A 157 -23.78 21.86 -9.54
N VAL A 158 -24.47 21.30 -8.56
CA VAL A 158 -25.74 21.84 -8.06
C VAL A 158 -25.59 22.95 -7.04
N LEU A 159 -24.35 23.27 -6.62
CA LEU A 159 -24.10 24.41 -5.75
C LEU A 159 -24.02 25.68 -6.60
N GLU A 160 -24.60 26.78 -6.11
CA GLU A 160 -24.46 28.08 -6.74
C GLU A 160 -23.03 28.60 -6.60
N ASP A 161 -22.51 29.20 -7.65
CA ASP A 161 -21.25 29.91 -7.60
C ASP A 161 -21.34 31.04 -6.58
N ASN A 162 -20.38 31.10 -5.69
CA ASN A 162 -20.27 32.21 -4.74
C ASN A 162 -19.78 33.44 -5.50
N VAL A 163 -20.69 34.33 -5.91
CA VAL A 163 -20.41 35.57 -6.65
C VAL A 163 -19.88 36.65 -5.69
#